data_a4699027bc128967f13a02a531df8326
#
_entry.id   a4699027bc128967f13a02a531df8326
#
_cell.length_a   1.000
_cell.length_b   1.000
_cell.length_c   1.000
_cell.angle_alpha   90.00
_cell.angle_beta   90.00
_cell.angle_gamma   90.00
#
_symmetry.space_group_name_H-M   'P 1'
#
loop_
_entity.id
_entity.type
_entity.pdbx_description
1 polymer ?
#
loop_
_entity_poly.entity_id
_entity_poly.type
_entity_poly.pdbx_seq_one_letter_code
_entity_poly.pdbx_strand_id
1 'polypeptide(L)'
;MIADVARLMARKGSARSLSLLLLAALLATPPAVRAEAAPGQAATQAASSANLTGYWVLRVPHDDGTFRSSYFQLEQSGDAVTGALLNNSSANGTPVSGTLVGKHLHLTTAAASSPAGAAGTAAGAPRPSIVIEVTLEDGKLSLQTTYRQRTTAGVAERTTREATLPPPMIPLPALHDVADNNLVRTPPMGWNSWNKFAGRITDADVRAMADAMVSSGMAKAGYVYINVDDTWELDRDANGNITTNKKFPDMKALADYVHSKGLKFGLYSSPGPTTCAGYMASYGHEAQDAKTFASWGVDYLKYDLCSARTIYPSTPENLQAIYQKMGDALQQTGRPIVYSLCEYGQGDVWKWGAKTGGNLWRTTGDISDHWASMDRIGFSQVDISPYIRAGHWNDPDMLEIGNGGMTADEYRTHMSLWSMLAAPLIAGNDLRTMTDETKSILMNAEVIAVDQDPAAKPVEMVAHEGTTEVLMRPMADGSVVIGLYNRGSEAAPVGFQWKQIPSAQAKHGTVRDLWKHEDVKISGNGYSTTVPTHGVVLLRVASAK
;
A
#
# COMPACT_ATOMS: atom_id res chain seq x y z
N MET A 1 -26.98 33.97 25.81
CA MET A 1 -28.26 33.32 25.47
C MET A 1 -27.94 31.85 25.25
N ILE A 2 -27.80 31.21 26.36
CA ILE A 2 -27.62 29.77 26.57
C ILE A 2 -28.95 29.33 27.19
N ALA A 3 -29.39 28.13 26.89
CA ALA A 3 -30.64 27.49 27.28
C ALA A 3 -31.78 27.69 26.27
N ASP A 4 -31.96 26.59 25.49
CA ASP A 4 -33.27 26.03 25.14
C ASP A 4 -33.13 25.04 23.97
N VAL A 5 -32.60 23.84 24.21
CA VAL A 5 -32.83 22.61 23.43
C VAL A 5 -32.60 21.36 24.31
N ALA A 6 -33.22 21.35 25.46
CA ALA A 6 -33.23 20.17 26.33
C ALA A 6 -34.63 19.94 26.93
N ARG A 7 -35.69 19.89 26.09
CA ARG A 7 -37.02 19.47 26.51
C ARG A 7 -37.87 19.05 25.31
N LEU A 8 -37.59 17.87 24.77
CA LEU A 8 -38.63 17.18 23.99
C LEU A 8 -38.37 15.67 23.88
N MET A 9 -38.23 15.00 25.00
CA MET A 9 -38.42 13.55 25.10
C MET A 9 -38.89 13.19 26.50
N ALA A 10 -40.14 13.43 26.78
CA ALA A 10 -40.88 12.75 27.81
C ALA A 10 -42.34 13.15 27.71
N ARG A 11 -43.17 12.22 27.31
CA ARG A 11 -44.60 12.01 27.73
C ARG A 11 -45.35 11.35 26.59
N LYS A 12 -45.76 10.24 26.84
CA LYS A 12 -46.98 9.52 27.30
C LYS A 12 -47.03 8.19 26.57
N GLY A 13 -47.21 7.08 27.12
CA GLY A 13 -47.81 6.67 28.39
C GLY A 13 -49.08 5.87 28.15
N SER A 14 -49.11 4.71 28.78
CA SER A 14 -50.31 3.94 29.16
C SER A 14 -50.97 3.10 28.04
N ALA A 15 -51.31 1.89 28.22
CA ALA A 15 -51.56 0.93 29.31
C ALA A 15 -52.77 0.07 28.96
N ARG A 16 -52.76 -1.16 29.50
CA ARG A 16 -53.94 -2.03 29.80
C ARG A 16 -54.51 -2.83 28.63
N SER A 17 -54.95 -4.07 28.76
CA SER A 17 -55.13 -5.00 29.90
C SER A 17 -55.57 -6.36 29.36
N LEU A 18 -55.10 -7.43 30.01
CA LEU A 18 -55.88 -8.49 30.69
C LEU A 18 -56.99 -9.24 29.91
N SER A 19 -56.88 -10.56 29.90
CA SER A 19 -57.77 -11.59 30.48
C SER A 19 -57.42 -12.93 29.92
N LEU A 20 -56.89 -13.88 30.60
CA LEU A 20 -57.43 -14.91 31.53
C LEU A 20 -58.77 -15.54 31.13
N LEU A 21 -58.71 -16.88 30.99
CA LEU A 21 -59.67 -17.90 31.45
C LEU A 21 -59.22 -19.25 30.86
N LEU A 22 -58.63 -20.15 31.58
CA LEU A 22 -59.09 -21.24 32.47
C LEU A 22 -60.31 -22.01 31.99
N LEU A 23 -60.13 -23.35 31.81
CA LEU A 23 -60.91 -24.47 32.36
C LEU A 23 -60.41 -25.76 31.72
N ALA A 24 -59.83 -26.67 32.28
CA ALA A 24 -59.98 -27.66 33.38
C ALA A 24 -60.92 -28.83 33.05
N ALA A 25 -60.30 -30.01 33.20
CA ALA A 25 -60.84 -31.31 33.67
C ALA A 25 -61.51 -32.22 32.61
N LEU A 26 -61.46 -33.52 32.62
CA LEU A 26 -61.22 -34.55 33.63
C LEU A 26 -60.94 -35.91 32.98
N LEU A 27 -60.05 -36.66 33.59
CA LEU A 27 -59.98 -38.09 33.91
C LEU A 27 -60.60 -39.18 32.97
N ALA A 28 -59.73 -40.14 32.59
CA ALA A 28 -59.97 -41.59 32.87
C ALA A 28 -58.72 -42.43 32.47
N THR A 29 -58.10 -43.10 33.43
CA THR A 29 -57.35 -44.35 33.29
C THR A 29 -58.21 -45.50 33.82
N PRO A 30 -57.89 -46.79 33.65
CA PRO A 30 -56.74 -47.61 33.19
C PRO A 30 -57.16 -48.83 32.30
N PRO A 31 -56.50 -49.98 32.19
CA PRO A 31 -55.32 -50.53 32.90
C PRO A 31 -54.19 -51.08 32.02
N ALA A 32 -53.08 -51.40 32.71
CA ALA A 32 -51.85 -51.97 32.25
C ALA A 32 -51.99 -53.39 31.68
N VAL A 33 -51.22 -53.69 30.61
CA VAL A 33 -50.68 -55.01 30.31
C VAL A 33 -49.16 -54.90 30.13
N ARG A 34 -48.47 -55.65 30.97
CA ARG A 34 -47.00 -55.86 30.83
C ARG A 34 -46.73 -56.75 29.63
N ALA A 35 -45.79 -56.34 28.79
CA ALA A 35 -45.06 -57.23 27.94
C ALA A 35 -43.56 -56.80 27.97
N GLU A 36 -42.75 -57.70 28.44
CA GLU A 36 -41.31 -57.62 28.36
C GLU A 36 -40.90 -57.64 26.90
N ALA A 37 -40.12 -56.62 26.51
CA ALA A 37 -39.40 -56.63 25.23
C ALA A 37 -37.91 -56.42 25.51
N ALA A 38 -37.10 -57.26 24.93
CA ALA A 38 -35.63 -57.33 25.00
C ALA A 38 -34.92 -56.03 24.63
N PRO A 39 -33.64 -55.82 25.05
CA PRO A 39 -32.91 -54.59 24.79
C PRO A 39 -32.63 -54.45 23.27
N GLY A 40 -33.37 -53.54 22.65
CA GLY A 40 -33.08 -53.11 21.30
C GLY A 40 -31.81 -52.27 21.29
N GLN A 41 -30.86 -52.69 20.52
CA GLN A 41 -29.68 -51.94 20.14
C GLN A 41 -30.09 -50.55 19.69
N ALA A 42 -29.67 -49.54 20.43
CA ALA A 42 -29.63 -48.16 19.97
C ALA A 42 -28.68 -48.10 18.76
N ALA A 43 -29.24 -48.11 17.57
CA ALA A 43 -28.52 -47.72 16.39
C ALA A 43 -28.11 -46.28 16.56
N THR A 44 -26.87 -46.07 17.00
CA THR A 44 -26.20 -44.79 16.80
C THR A 44 -26.23 -44.51 15.30
N GLN A 45 -27.16 -43.68 14.85
CA GLN A 45 -27.01 -43.00 13.58
C GLN A 45 -25.69 -42.27 13.64
N ALA A 46 -24.66 -42.86 13.04
CA ALA A 46 -23.45 -42.15 12.71
C ALA A 46 -23.88 -40.97 11.85
N ALA A 47 -23.82 -39.78 12.43
CA ALA A 47 -23.92 -38.57 11.66
C ALA A 47 -22.91 -38.71 10.52
N SER A 48 -23.38 -38.69 9.30
CA SER A 48 -22.53 -38.72 8.09
C SER A 48 -21.52 -37.59 8.27
N SER A 49 -20.29 -37.92 8.64
CA SER A 49 -19.20 -36.97 8.74
C SER A 49 -19.03 -36.37 7.36
N ALA A 50 -19.28 -35.07 7.23
CA ALA A 50 -19.08 -34.39 5.96
C ALA A 50 -17.62 -34.60 5.52
N ASN A 51 -17.43 -35.17 4.33
CA ASN A 51 -16.11 -35.36 3.75
C ASN A 51 -15.58 -34.01 3.27
N LEU A 52 -14.55 -33.47 3.91
CA LEU A 52 -13.91 -32.19 3.57
C LEU A 52 -12.81 -32.31 2.52
N THR A 53 -12.38 -33.54 2.20
CA THR A 53 -11.32 -33.75 1.21
C THR A 53 -11.68 -33.16 -0.15
N GLY A 54 -10.79 -32.37 -0.71
CA GLY A 54 -10.94 -31.73 -2.01
C GLY A 54 -10.55 -30.26 -2.02
N TYR A 55 -10.99 -29.56 -3.06
CA TYR A 55 -10.67 -28.15 -3.26
C TYR A 55 -11.87 -27.26 -2.90
N TRP A 56 -11.56 -26.12 -2.30
CA TRP A 56 -12.55 -25.16 -1.83
C TRP A 56 -12.16 -23.75 -2.24
N VAL A 57 -13.09 -22.94 -2.71
CA VAL A 57 -12.90 -21.49 -2.89
C VAL A 57 -13.51 -20.74 -1.72
N LEU A 58 -12.70 -20.06 -0.93
CA LEU A 58 -13.12 -19.13 0.10
C LEU A 58 -13.39 -17.77 -0.52
N ARG A 59 -14.58 -17.24 -0.33
CA ARG A 59 -14.98 -15.89 -0.73
C ARG A 59 -15.20 -15.04 0.52
N VAL A 60 -14.34 -14.02 0.67
CA VAL A 60 -14.46 -13.02 1.72
C VAL A 60 -15.05 -11.77 1.09
N PRO A 61 -16.27 -11.35 1.50
CA PRO A 61 -16.90 -10.17 0.92
C PRO A 61 -16.17 -8.90 1.35
N HIS A 62 -16.06 -7.97 0.43
CA HIS A 62 -15.67 -6.59 0.68
C HIS A 62 -16.89 -5.69 0.84
N ASP A 63 -16.73 -4.55 1.50
CA ASP A 63 -17.82 -3.57 1.70
C ASP A 63 -18.33 -2.97 0.38
N ASP A 64 -17.54 -3.06 -0.69
CA ASP A 64 -17.88 -2.59 -2.03
C ASP A 64 -18.70 -3.57 -2.88
N GLY A 65 -19.00 -4.76 -2.33
CA GLY A 65 -19.78 -5.80 -3.01
C GLY A 65 -18.95 -6.75 -3.86
N THR A 66 -17.63 -6.60 -3.89
CA THR A 66 -16.70 -7.56 -4.49
C THR A 66 -16.32 -8.64 -3.49
N PHE A 67 -15.54 -9.63 -3.93
CA PHE A 67 -15.06 -10.73 -3.08
C PHE A 67 -13.56 -10.93 -3.30
N ARG A 68 -12.83 -11.06 -2.20
CA ARG A 68 -11.50 -11.65 -2.23
C ARG A 68 -11.63 -13.17 -2.24
N SER A 69 -11.06 -13.82 -3.26
CA SER A 69 -11.02 -15.27 -3.35
C SER A 69 -9.68 -15.83 -2.86
N SER A 70 -9.75 -16.88 -2.06
CA SER A 70 -8.61 -17.72 -1.67
C SER A 70 -9.02 -19.17 -1.83
N TYR A 71 -8.07 -20.09 -1.96
CA TYR A 71 -8.39 -21.49 -2.21
C TYR A 71 -7.79 -22.36 -1.11
N PHE A 72 -8.49 -23.45 -0.76
CA PHE A 72 -7.99 -24.51 0.08
C PHE A 72 -7.91 -25.81 -0.69
N GLN A 73 -6.85 -26.57 -0.45
CA GLN A 73 -6.81 -28.00 -0.66
C GLN A 73 -6.87 -28.65 0.72
N LEU A 74 -7.87 -29.46 0.98
CA LEU A 74 -8.04 -30.15 2.25
C LEU A 74 -8.03 -31.68 2.05
N GLU A 75 -7.48 -32.36 3.05
CA GLU A 75 -7.47 -33.83 3.17
C GLU A 75 -7.96 -34.17 4.57
N GLN A 76 -8.98 -35.04 4.68
CA GLN A 76 -9.57 -35.47 5.93
C GLN A 76 -9.28 -36.94 6.19
N SER A 77 -8.80 -37.25 7.42
CA SER A 77 -8.62 -38.60 7.93
C SER A 77 -9.24 -38.70 9.32
N GLY A 78 -10.45 -39.27 9.41
CA GLY A 78 -11.23 -39.21 10.64
C GLY A 78 -11.57 -37.77 11.02
N ASP A 79 -11.21 -37.39 12.24
CA ASP A 79 -11.39 -36.00 12.73
C ASP A 79 -10.22 -35.09 12.37
N ALA A 80 -9.11 -35.63 11.91
CA ALA A 80 -7.95 -34.82 11.51
C ALA A 80 -8.15 -34.26 10.10
N VAL A 81 -7.90 -32.96 9.94
CA VAL A 81 -7.92 -32.26 8.64
C VAL A 81 -6.58 -31.59 8.42
N THR A 82 -5.97 -31.86 7.28
CA THR A 82 -4.70 -31.24 6.85
C THR A 82 -4.88 -30.66 5.46
N GLY A 83 -3.93 -29.84 5.00
CA GLY A 83 -3.98 -29.31 3.64
C GLY A 83 -3.15 -28.06 3.48
N ALA A 84 -3.55 -27.22 2.54
CA ALA A 84 -2.91 -25.95 2.25
C ALA A 84 -3.92 -24.86 1.92
N LEU A 85 -3.67 -23.66 2.44
CA LEU A 85 -4.27 -22.43 1.95
C LEU A 85 -3.48 -21.98 0.72
N LEU A 86 -4.10 -22.12 -0.45
CA LEU A 86 -3.52 -21.74 -1.74
C LEU A 86 -3.78 -20.25 -1.95
N ASN A 87 -2.74 -19.47 -1.88
CA ASN A 87 -2.80 -18.03 -2.16
C ASN A 87 -1.83 -17.68 -3.29
N ASN A 88 -2.04 -16.51 -3.88
CA ASN A 88 -1.24 -16.05 -5.02
C ASN A 88 0.25 -15.78 -4.70
N SER A 89 0.71 -16.08 -3.48
CA SER A 89 2.07 -15.73 -3.05
C SER A 89 3.02 -16.93 -2.90
N SER A 90 2.53 -18.18 -3.06
CA SER A 90 3.36 -19.39 -2.90
C SER A 90 2.83 -20.52 -3.78
N ALA A 91 3.69 -21.09 -4.59
CA ALA A 91 3.35 -22.22 -5.48
C ALA A 91 2.83 -23.46 -4.72
N ASN A 92 3.20 -23.65 -3.45
CA ASN A 92 2.82 -24.78 -2.61
C ASN A 92 1.77 -24.44 -1.55
N GLY A 93 1.28 -23.19 -1.52
CA GLY A 93 0.37 -22.72 -0.48
C GLY A 93 0.99 -22.62 0.91
N THR A 94 0.17 -22.21 1.87
CA THR A 94 0.51 -22.19 3.30
C THR A 94 -0.10 -23.43 3.96
N PRO A 95 0.69 -24.33 4.57
CA PRO A 95 0.15 -25.52 5.21
C PRO A 95 -0.86 -25.17 6.30
N VAL A 96 -1.97 -25.92 6.34
CA VAL A 96 -3.01 -25.82 7.36
C VAL A 96 -3.22 -27.19 8.00
N SER A 97 -3.52 -27.20 9.30
CA SER A 97 -3.90 -28.41 10.00
C SER A 97 -4.91 -28.11 11.09
N GLY A 98 -5.74 -29.08 11.44
CA GLY A 98 -6.74 -28.92 12.47
C GLY A 98 -7.59 -30.15 12.72
N THR A 99 -8.69 -29.95 13.48
CA THR A 99 -9.56 -31.04 13.93
C THR A 99 -11.02 -30.67 13.70
N LEU A 100 -11.77 -31.60 13.17
CA LEU A 100 -13.22 -31.53 12.98
C LEU A 100 -13.93 -32.18 14.18
N VAL A 101 -14.77 -31.42 14.86
CA VAL A 101 -15.62 -31.91 15.96
C VAL A 101 -17.08 -31.62 15.63
N GLY A 102 -17.84 -32.65 15.26
CA GLY A 102 -19.20 -32.51 14.77
C GLY A 102 -19.25 -31.70 13.46
N LYS A 103 -19.80 -30.49 13.51
CA LYS A 103 -19.85 -29.54 12.38
C LYS A 103 -18.80 -28.44 12.44
N HIS A 104 -17.96 -28.43 13.47
CA HIS A 104 -16.97 -27.36 13.70
C HIS A 104 -15.57 -27.87 13.38
N LEU A 105 -14.89 -27.16 12.50
CA LEU A 105 -13.51 -27.41 12.12
C LEU A 105 -12.66 -26.22 12.57
N HIS A 106 -11.65 -26.49 13.38
CA HIS A 106 -10.64 -25.53 13.76
C HIS A 106 -9.37 -25.79 12.95
N LEU A 107 -8.94 -24.83 12.13
CA LEU A 107 -7.72 -24.88 11.34
C LEU A 107 -6.73 -23.79 11.77
N THR A 108 -5.46 -24.15 11.75
CA THR A 108 -4.37 -23.18 11.95
C THR A 108 -3.35 -23.30 10.82
N THR A 109 -2.78 -22.16 10.41
CA THR A 109 -1.63 -22.19 9.50
C THR A 109 -0.37 -22.51 10.28
N ALA A 110 0.56 -23.24 9.65
CA ALA A 110 1.90 -23.41 10.20
C ALA A 110 2.58 -22.05 10.38
N ALA A 111 3.32 -21.89 11.49
CA ALA A 111 4.15 -20.71 11.70
C ALA A 111 5.24 -20.67 10.62
N ALA A 112 5.21 -19.65 9.77
CA ALA A 112 6.24 -19.42 8.76
C ALA A 112 7.26 -18.38 9.27
N SER A 113 8.55 -18.58 9.00
CA SER A 113 9.56 -17.55 9.20
C SER A 113 9.38 -16.43 8.17
N SER A 114 9.52 -15.18 8.58
CA SER A 114 9.52 -14.05 7.66
C SER A 114 10.78 -14.10 6.80
N PRO A 115 10.69 -14.00 5.46
CA PRO A 115 11.87 -13.79 4.63
C PRO A 115 12.55 -12.47 5.02
N ALA A 116 13.86 -12.42 4.88
CA ALA A 116 14.62 -11.18 5.09
C ALA A 116 14.06 -10.09 4.17
N GLY A 117 13.63 -8.96 4.75
CA GLY A 117 13.08 -7.83 3.99
C GLY A 117 11.55 -7.69 3.99
N ALA A 118 10.79 -8.56 4.65
CA ALA A 118 9.35 -8.30 4.86
C ALA A 118 9.16 -7.11 5.81
N ALA A 119 8.31 -6.16 5.40
CA ALA A 119 8.12 -4.88 6.07
C ALA A 119 8.03 -5.00 7.61
N GLY A 120 8.98 -4.39 8.31
CA GLY A 120 8.95 -4.19 9.77
C GLY A 120 9.27 -5.40 10.64
N THR A 121 9.70 -6.56 10.10
CA THR A 121 10.07 -7.72 10.91
C THR A 121 11.54 -8.07 10.76
N ALA A 122 12.21 -8.37 11.88
CA ALA A 122 13.54 -8.96 11.87
C ALA A 122 13.55 -10.28 11.07
N ALA A 123 14.61 -10.54 10.32
CA ALA A 123 14.76 -11.81 9.61
C ALA A 123 14.62 -12.98 10.61
N GLY A 124 13.75 -13.94 10.28
CA GLY A 124 13.49 -15.09 11.13
C GLY A 124 12.41 -14.93 12.20
N ALA A 125 11.79 -13.75 12.36
CA ALA A 125 10.67 -13.59 13.29
C ALA A 125 9.46 -14.45 12.85
N PRO A 126 8.84 -15.22 13.76
CA PRO A 126 7.68 -16.03 13.42
C PRO A 126 6.50 -15.12 13.04
N ARG A 127 5.89 -15.42 11.88
CA ARG A 127 4.61 -14.80 11.52
C ARG A 127 3.52 -15.34 12.43
N PRO A 128 2.59 -14.49 12.91
CA PRO A 128 1.45 -14.99 13.68
C PRO A 128 0.65 -15.99 12.84
N SER A 129 0.25 -17.09 13.44
CA SER A 129 -0.62 -18.09 12.82
C SER A 129 -1.96 -17.47 12.46
N ILE A 130 -2.52 -17.86 11.31
CA ILE A 130 -3.91 -17.57 10.97
C ILE A 130 -4.76 -18.66 11.61
N VAL A 131 -5.75 -18.26 12.39
CA VAL A 131 -6.76 -19.16 12.96
C VAL A 131 -8.01 -19.08 12.09
N ILE A 132 -8.54 -20.23 11.70
CA ILE A 132 -9.72 -20.33 10.84
C ILE A 132 -10.72 -21.24 11.52
N GLU A 133 -11.80 -20.64 12.03
CA GLU A 133 -12.95 -21.34 12.57
C GLU A 133 -13.96 -21.58 11.46
N VAL A 134 -14.37 -22.81 11.27
CA VAL A 134 -15.24 -23.24 10.19
C VAL A 134 -16.47 -23.94 10.74
N THR A 135 -17.64 -23.60 10.25
CA THR A 135 -18.91 -24.29 10.51
C THR A 135 -19.45 -24.88 9.22
N LEU A 136 -19.78 -26.16 9.25
CA LEU A 136 -20.35 -26.86 8.10
C LEU A 136 -21.88 -26.72 8.08
N GLU A 137 -22.41 -26.09 7.02
CA GLU A 137 -23.85 -25.89 6.83
C GLU A 137 -24.21 -26.12 5.36
N ASP A 138 -25.14 -27.03 5.10
CA ASP A 138 -25.74 -27.29 3.78
C ASP A 138 -24.73 -27.42 2.61
N GLY A 139 -23.62 -28.10 2.85
CA GLY A 139 -22.57 -28.31 1.84
C GLY A 139 -21.62 -27.13 1.61
N LYS A 140 -21.78 -26.05 2.39
CA LYS A 140 -20.90 -24.88 2.42
C LYS A 140 -20.16 -24.81 3.74
N LEU A 141 -19.05 -24.08 3.73
CA LEU A 141 -18.26 -23.80 4.93
C LEU A 141 -18.39 -22.31 5.24
N SER A 142 -19.02 -21.99 6.39
CA SER A 142 -18.97 -20.65 6.94
C SER A 142 -17.69 -20.49 7.75
N LEU A 143 -16.84 -19.51 7.42
CA LEU A 143 -15.52 -19.34 8.02
C LEU A 143 -15.41 -18.00 8.74
N GLN A 144 -14.69 -18.04 9.86
CA GLN A 144 -14.14 -16.86 10.54
C GLN A 144 -12.62 -16.98 10.57
N THR A 145 -11.94 -16.08 9.88
CA THR A 145 -10.48 -16.06 9.82
C THR A 145 -9.96 -14.96 10.73
N THR A 146 -9.12 -15.30 11.69
CA THR A 146 -8.50 -14.34 12.61
C THR A 146 -7.01 -14.24 12.37
N TYR A 147 -6.54 -13.01 12.11
CA TYR A 147 -5.14 -12.66 11.94
C TYR A 147 -4.84 -11.33 12.63
N ARG A 148 -3.83 -11.29 13.50
CA ARG A 148 -3.45 -10.08 14.29
C ARG A 148 -4.66 -9.38 14.93
N GLN A 149 -5.52 -10.13 15.64
CA GLN A 149 -6.73 -9.66 16.33
C GLN A 149 -7.85 -9.12 15.41
N ARG A 150 -7.69 -9.23 14.10
CA ARG A 150 -8.75 -8.89 13.14
C ARG A 150 -9.43 -10.16 12.66
N THR A 151 -10.75 -10.24 12.87
CA THR A 151 -11.57 -11.35 12.38
C THR A 151 -12.33 -10.93 11.12
N THR A 152 -12.30 -11.81 10.13
CA THR A 152 -12.99 -11.61 8.85
C THR A 152 -13.86 -12.85 8.58
N ALA A 153 -15.12 -12.65 8.25
CA ALA A 153 -16.03 -13.72 7.87
C ALA A 153 -15.98 -14.00 6.37
N GLY A 154 -16.22 -15.25 5.99
CA GLY A 154 -16.30 -15.66 4.59
C GLY A 154 -17.07 -16.95 4.43
N VAL A 155 -17.36 -17.33 3.19
CA VAL A 155 -18.01 -18.58 2.83
C VAL A 155 -17.13 -19.33 1.84
N ALA A 156 -16.91 -20.63 2.09
CA ALA A 156 -16.22 -21.47 1.11
C ALA A 156 -17.19 -22.48 0.49
N GLU A 157 -17.02 -22.68 -0.80
CA GLU A 157 -17.76 -23.63 -1.62
C GLU A 157 -16.79 -24.60 -2.29
N ARG A 158 -17.27 -25.78 -2.64
CA ARG A 158 -16.44 -26.73 -3.39
C ARG A 158 -16.07 -26.17 -4.75
N THR A 159 -14.84 -26.46 -5.16
CA THR A 159 -14.33 -26.07 -6.47
C THR A 159 -13.49 -27.21 -7.07
N THR A 160 -12.95 -27.02 -8.25
CA THR A 160 -12.06 -27.98 -8.91
C THR A 160 -10.59 -27.59 -8.69
N ARG A 161 -9.68 -28.54 -8.93
CA ARG A 161 -8.25 -28.27 -8.90
C ARG A 161 -7.87 -27.19 -9.91
N GLU A 162 -8.45 -27.25 -11.10
CA GLU A 162 -8.17 -26.34 -12.22
C GLU A 162 -8.48 -24.88 -11.84
N ALA A 163 -9.57 -24.67 -11.08
CA ALA A 163 -9.94 -23.34 -10.61
C ALA A 163 -8.94 -22.76 -9.57
N THR A 164 -8.10 -23.60 -8.96
CA THR A 164 -7.08 -23.16 -7.99
C THR A 164 -5.75 -22.81 -8.64
N LEU A 165 -5.57 -23.15 -9.90
CA LEU A 165 -4.33 -22.88 -10.63
C LEU A 165 -4.30 -21.43 -11.13
N PRO A 166 -3.12 -20.81 -11.19
CA PRO A 166 -2.99 -19.53 -11.88
C PRO A 166 -3.39 -19.70 -13.36
N PRO A 167 -3.83 -18.63 -14.03
CA PRO A 167 -4.10 -18.69 -15.45
C PRO A 167 -2.84 -19.13 -16.24
N PRO A 168 -2.99 -19.70 -17.43
CA PRO A 168 -1.87 -20.09 -18.27
C PRO A 168 -0.92 -18.93 -18.52
N MET A 169 0.38 -19.19 -18.51
CA MET A 169 1.40 -18.18 -18.79
C MET A 169 1.27 -17.67 -20.23
N ILE A 170 1.06 -16.37 -20.38
CA ILE A 170 1.12 -15.68 -21.67
C ILE A 170 2.59 -15.40 -22.01
N PRO A 171 3.08 -15.73 -23.21
CA PRO A 171 4.45 -15.41 -23.60
C PRO A 171 4.77 -13.93 -23.44
N LEU A 172 5.92 -13.63 -22.85
CA LEU A 172 6.40 -12.27 -22.70
C LEU A 172 6.98 -11.76 -24.04
N PRO A 173 6.91 -10.44 -24.32
CA PRO A 173 7.49 -9.86 -25.52
C PRO A 173 9.02 -9.93 -25.48
N ALA A 174 9.66 -9.87 -26.65
CA ALA A 174 11.09 -9.61 -26.74
C ALA A 174 11.42 -8.23 -26.16
N LEU A 175 12.55 -8.15 -25.45
CA LEU A 175 12.97 -6.90 -24.84
C LEU A 175 13.38 -5.86 -25.88
N HIS A 176 12.94 -4.64 -25.69
CA HIS A 176 13.35 -3.44 -26.44
C HIS A 176 13.18 -2.22 -25.54
N ASP A 177 13.76 -1.10 -25.95
CA ASP A 177 13.61 0.17 -25.22
C ASP A 177 12.32 0.86 -25.66
N VAL A 178 11.42 1.11 -24.71
CA VAL A 178 10.22 1.96 -24.90
C VAL A 178 10.67 3.42 -24.91
N ALA A 179 10.18 4.22 -25.84
CA ALA A 179 10.59 5.62 -25.96
C ALA A 179 10.23 6.45 -24.72
N ASP A 180 11.13 7.34 -24.31
CA ASP A 180 10.90 8.32 -23.25
C ASP A 180 9.72 9.23 -23.60
N ASN A 181 8.77 9.38 -22.68
CA ASN A 181 7.59 10.23 -22.84
C ASN A 181 7.85 11.70 -22.46
N ASN A 182 9.06 12.03 -22.00
CA ASN A 182 9.48 13.37 -21.55
C ASN A 182 8.63 14.00 -20.43
N LEU A 183 7.92 13.18 -19.64
CA LEU A 183 7.16 13.63 -18.49
C LEU A 183 8.03 13.74 -17.23
N VAL A 184 7.49 14.39 -16.21
CA VAL A 184 8.08 14.52 -14.86
C VAL A 184 9.58 14.79 -14.88
N ARG A 185 9.98 15.86 -15.59
CA ARG A 185 11.39 16.28 -15.71
C ARG A 185 12.03 16.64 -14.36
N THR A 186 11.23 16.92 -13.35
CA THR A 186 11.54 16.92 -11.92
C THR A 186 10.68 15.85 -11.24
N PRO A 187 11.02 15.37 -10.01
CA PRO A 187 10.25 14.34 -9.33
C PRO A 187 8.75 14.70 -9.22
N PRO A 188 7.82 13.77 -9.47
CA PRO A 188 6.40 14.08 -9.34
C PRO A 188 6.01 14.37 -7.89
N MET A 189 5.13 15.35 -7.71
CA MET A 189 4.56 15.71 -6.41
C MET A 189 3.05 15.51 -6.44
N GLY A 190 2.50 14.88 -5.38
CA GLY A 190 1.08 14.58 -5.33
C GLY A 190 0.64 13.93 -4.03
N TRP A 191 -0.43 13.16 -4.13
CA TRP A 191 -1.03 12.39 -3.05
C TRP A 191 -1.47 11.03 -3.55
N ASN A 192 -1.41 10.02 -2.67
CA ASN A 192 -1.92 8.68 -2.94
C ASN A 192 -2.78 8.19 -1.77
N SER A 193 -3.84 7.45 -2.07
CA SER A 193 -4.87 7.08 -1.10
C SER A 193 -4.47 5.96 -0.13
N TRP A 194 -3.43 5.15 -0.42
CA TRP A 194 -3.23 3.86 0.23
C TRP A 194 -2.90 3.94 1.71
N ASN A 195 -1.85 4.70 2.08
CA ASN A 195 -1.31 4.64 3.44
C ASN A 195 -2.30 5.10 4.50
N LYS A 196 -3.18 6.05 4.18
CA LYS A 196 -4.22 6.52 5.12
C LYS A 196 -5.53 5.74 5.03
N PHE A 197 -5.97 5.45 3.82
CA PHE A 197 -7.33 4.95 3.60
C PHE A 197 -7.38 3.45 3.29
N ALA A 198 -6.31 2.88 2.72
CA ALA A 198 -6.32 1.53 2.19
C ALA A 198 -7.57 1.29 1.32
N GLY A 199 -8.19 0.13 1.40
CA GLY A 199 -9.41 -0.17 0.63
C GLY A 199 -10.68 0.57 1.05
N ARG A 200 -10.64 1.49 2.03
CA ARG A 200 -11.81 2.26 2.47
C ARG A 200 -12.07 3.52 1.64
N ILE A 201 -11.15 3.91 0.77
CA ILE A 201 -11.25 5.11 -0.08
C ILE A 201 -12.48 5.04 -0.99
N THR A 202 -13.12 6.17 -1.21
CA THR A 202 -14.29 6.33 -2.08
C THR A 202 -14.12 7.50 -3.06
N ASP A 203 -14.93 7.56 -4.12
CA ASP A 203 -15.02 8.72 -5.04
C ASP A 203 -15.19 10.05 -4.27
N ALA A 204 -16.08 10.07 -3.28
CA ALA A 204 -16.32 11.27 -2.45
C ALA A 204 -15.06 11.69 -1.65
N ASP A 205 -14.30 10.73 -1.12
CA ASP A 205 -13.05 11.04 -0.42
C ASP A 205 -12.01 11.61 -1.38
N VAL A 206 -11.86 11.03 -2.57
CA VAL A 206 -10.89 11.51 -3.58
C VAL A 206 -11.21 12.95 -4.01
N ARG A 207 -12.50 13.27 -4.24
CA ARG A 207 -12.93 14.66 -4.53
C ARG A 207 -12.57 15.59 -3.37
N ALA A 208 -12.84 15.17 -2.14
CA ALA A 208 -12.50 15.96 -0.96
C ALA A 208 -10.97 16.13 -0.78
N MET A 209 -10.15 15.14 -1.17
CA MET A 209 -8.68 15.29 -1.20
C MET A 209 -8.23 16.29 -2.27
N ALA A 210 -8.83 16.26 -3.46
CA ALA A 210 -8.55 17.24 -4.51
C ALA A 210 -8.89 18.67 -4.05
N ASP A 211 -10.03 18.86 -3.41
CA ASP A 211 -10.42 20.13 -2.82
C ASP A 211 -9.46 20.59 -1.71
N ALA A 212 -9.04 19.66 -0.85
CA ALA A 212 -8.10 19.94 0.23
C ALA A 212 -6.70 20.28 -0.31
N MET A 213 -6.24 19.62 -1.37
CA MET A 213 -4.97 19.94 -2.02
C MET A 213 -4.93 21.38 -2.54
N VAL A 214 -6.03 21.84 -3.12
CA VAL A 214 -6.15 23.23 -3.61
C VAL A 214 -6.31 24.22 -2.44
N SER A 215 -7.22 23.94 -1.51
CA SER A 215 -7.57 24.88 -0.44
C SER A 215 -6.47 25.03 0.61
N SER A 216 -5.66 24.00 0.87
CA SER A 216 -4.51 24.07 1.78
C SER A 216 -3.32 24.85 1.20
N GLY A 217 -3.28 25.03 -0.12
CA GLY A 217 -2.14 25.62 -0.81
C GLY A 217 -1.12 24.62 -1.36
N MET A 218 -1.28 23.32 -1.12
CA MET A 218 -0.36 22.28 -1.64
C MET A 218 -0.25 22.32 -3.16
N ALA A 219 -1.37 22.55 -3.87
CA ALA A 219 -1.35 22.70 -5.34
C ALA A 219 -0.41 23.82 -5.79
N LYS A 220 -0.38 24.95 -5.07
CA LYS A 220 0.53 26.07 -5.35
C LYS A 220 1.98 25.74 -5.00
N ALA A 221 2.20 24.84 -4.03
CA ALA A 221 3.52 24.34 -3.67
C ALA A 221 4.08 23.30 -4.66
N GLY A 222 3.26 22.84 -5.66
CA GLY A 222 3.70 21.92 -6.70
C GLY A 222 3.07 20.51 -6.65
N TYR A 223 2.24 20.20 -5.64
CA TYR A 223 1.54 18.93 -5.55
C TYR A 223 0.36 18.91 -6.52
N VAL A 224 0.47 18.14 -7.57
CA VAL A 224 -0.54 18.17 -8.65
C VAL A 224 -1.23 16.83 -8.91
N TYR A 225 -0.64 15.70 -8.49
CA TYR A 225 -1.22 14.39 -8.72
C TYR A 225 -2.15 13.98 -7.59
N ILE A 226 -3.34 13.47 -7.93
CA ILE A 226 -4.30 12.81 -7.03
C ILE A 226 -4.41 11.36 -7.50
N ASN A 227 -3.79 10.44 -6.77
CA ASN A 227 -3.68 9.04 -7.15
C ASN A 227 -4.64 8.17 -6.32
N VAL A 228 -5.53 7.47 -7.00
CA VAL A 228 -6.34 6.39 -6.43
C VAL A 228 -5.54 5.09 -6.52
N ASP A 229 -5.24 4.50 -5.37
CA ASP A 229 -4.54 3.23 -5.26
C ASP A 229 -5.50 2.04 -5.44
N ASP A 230 -5.08 0.83 -5.11
CA ASP A 230 -5.81 -0.45 -5.22
C ASP A 230 -7.25 -0.41 -4.66
N THR A 231 -8.09 -1.31 -5.11
CA THR A 231 -9.47 -1.54 -4.65
C THR A 231 -10.57 -0.69 -5.31
N TRP A 232 -10.33 -0.11 -6.46
CA TRP A 232 -11.36 0.55 -7.26
C TRP A 232 -11.99 -0.39 -8.30
N GLU A 233 -11.32 -1.48 -8.63
CA GLU A 233 -11.61 -2.38 -9.72
C GLU A 233 -12.84 -3.27 -9.42
N LEU A 234 -13.53 -3.67 -10.47
CA LEU A 234 -14.54 -4.72 -10.51
C LEU A 234 -14.18 -5.69 -11.63
N ASP A 235 -15.04 -6.64 -11.90
CA ASP A 235 -14.90 -7.59 -13.01
C ASP A 235 -14.90 -6.88 -14.38
N ARG A 236 -14.54 -7.61 -15.43
CA ARG A 236 -14.59 -7.11 -16.81
C ARG A 236 -16.00 -7.21 -17.37
N ASP A 237 -16.37 -6.25 -18.21
CA ASP A 237 -17.62 -6.29 -18.96
C ASP A 237 -17.59 -7.37 -20.08
N ALA A 238 -18.70 -7.54 -20.80
CA ALA A 238 -18.81 -8.50 -21.91
C ALA A 238 -17.84 -8.24 -23.08
N ASN A 239 -17.26 -7.05 -23.15
CA ASN A 239 -16.27 -6.67 -24.17
C ASN A 239 -14.83 -6.80 -23.64
N GLY A 240 -14.65 -7.25 -22.39
CA GLY A 240 -13.37 -7.41 -21.74
C GLY A 240 -12.81 -6.11 -21.11
N ASN A 241 -13.54 -5.00 -21.10
CA ASN A 241 -13.11 -3.77 -20.45
C ASN A 241 -13.18 -3.91 -18.95
N ILE A 242 -12.14 -3.46 -18.25
CA ILE A 242 -12.16 -3.36 -16.80
C ILE A 242 -13.23 -2.37 -16.36
N THR A 243 -13.99 -2.72 -15.31
CA THR A 243 -15.05 -1.88 -14.76
C THR A 243 -14.71 -1.44 -13.34
N THR A 244 -15.48 -0.51 -12.81
CA THR A 244 -15.29 0.04 -11.47
C THR A 244 -16.34 -0.50 -10.50
N ASN A 245 -15.99 -0.63 -9.23
CA ASN A 245 -16.92 -1.06 -8.20
C ASN A 245 -17.79 0.10 -7.67
N LYS A 246 -18.73 -0.20 -6.76
CA LYS A 246 -19.69 0.80 -6.26
C LYS A 246 -19.08 1.99 -5.50
N LYS A 247 -17.82 1.89 -5.04
CA LYS A 247 -17.11 3.02 -4.40
C LYS A 247 -16.70 4.08 -5.42
N PHE A 248 -16.55 3.68 -6.68
CA PHE A 248 -16.12 4.51 -7.80
C PHE A 248 -17.07 4.34 -8.99
N PRO A 249 -18.30 4.85 -8.91
CA PRO A 249 -19.36 4.56 -9.89
C PRO A 249 -19.08 5.12 -11.28
N ASP A 250 -18.26 6.16 -11.40
CA ASP A 250 -17.87 6.79 -12.67
C ASP A 250 -16.46 7.37 -12.57
N MET A 251 -15.47 6.57 -13.00
CA MET A 251 -14.06 6.94 -12.93
C MET A 251 -13.72 8.12 -13.83
N LYS A 252 -14.40 8.23 -14.97
CA LYS A 252 -14.20 9.37 -15.87
C LYS A 252 -14.70 10.67 -15.26
N ALA A 253 -15.88 10.66 -14.66
CA ALA A 253 -16.41 11.85 -13.96
C ALA A 253 -15.54 12.24 -12.76
N LEU A 254 -14.89 11.27 -12.08
CA LEU A 254 -13.92 11.56 -11.02
C LEU A 254 -12.67 12.23 -11.58
N ALA A 255 -12.10 11.69 -12.66
CA ALA A 255 -10.94 12.29 -13.34
C ALA A 255 -11.26 13.71 -13.84
N ASP A 256 -12.41 13.91 -14.49
CA ASP A 256 -12.87 15.24 -14.94
C ASP A 256 -13.00 16.24 -13.78
N TYR A 257 -13.46 15.75 -12.60
CA TYR A 257 -13.52 16.59 -11.40
C TYR A 257 -12.13 17.02 -10.92
N VAL A 258 -11.20 16.09 -10.83
CA VAL A 258 -9.81 16.37 -10.44
C VAL A 258 -9.17 17.36 -11.42
N HIS A 259 -9.37 17.16 -12.71
CA HIS A 259 -8.91 18.09 -13.76
C HIS A 259 -9.54 19.48 -13.63
N SER A 260 -10.82 19.57 -13.24
CA SER A 260 -11.51 20.87 -13.04
C SER A 260 -10.88 21.72 -11.92
N LYS A 261 -10.10 21.07 -11.03
CA LYS A 261 -9.32 21.75 -9.97
C LYS A 261 -7.92 22.16 -10.42
N GLY A 262 -7.55 21.91 -11.69
CA GLY A 262 -6.19 22.13 -12.21
C GLY A 262 -5.19 21.06 -11.77
N LEU A 263 -5.67 19.92 -11.28
CA LEU A 263 -4.87 18.78 -10.80
C LEU A 263 -4.82 17.67 -11.88
N LYS A 264 -4.01 16.66 -11.64
CA LYS A 264 -3.83 15.48 -12.50
C LYS A 264 -4.34 14.24 -11.79
N PHE A 265 -4.96 13.33 -12.52
CA PHE A 265 -5.57 12.12 -11.97
C PHE A 265 -4.70 10.89 -12.19
N GLY A 266 -4.44 10.15 -11.14
CA GLY A 266 -3.69 8.90 -11.20
C GLY A 266 -4.51 7.69 -10.76
N LEU A 267 -4.11 6.53 -11.26
CA LEU A 267 -4.78 5.26 -11.02
C LEU A 267 -3.74 4.16 -10.75
N TYR A 268 -4.22 3.03 -10.24
CA TYR A 268 -3.45 1.85 -9.90
C TYR A 268 -3.90 0.66 -10.74
N SER A 269 -2.98 -0.27 -11.06
CA SER A 269 -3.27 -1.61 -11.56
C SER A 269 -2.08 -2.55 -11.33
N SER A 270 -2.14 -3.79 -11.88
CA SER A 270 -1.11 -4.82 -11.73
C SER A 270 -0.96 -5.63 -13.02
N PRO A 271 0.24 -6.13 -13.36
CA PRO A 271 0.46 -7.05 -14.47
C PRO A 271 -0.04 -8.47 -14.25
N GLY A 272 -0.42 -8.81 -13.02
CA GLY A 272 -0.95 -10.13 -12.68
C GLY A 272 -2.44 -10.27 -12.95
N PRO A 273 -3.02 -11.45 -12.71
CA PRO A 273 -4.47 -11.66 -12.81
C PRO A 273 -5.25 -10.90 -11.73
N THR A 274 -4.63 -10.64 -10.58
CA THR A 274 -5.22 -9.86 -9.49
C THR A 274 -4.25 -8.83 -8.95
N THR A 275 -4.80 -7.73 -8.42
CA THR A 275 -4.08 -6.71 -7.65
C THR A 275 -3.58 -7.29 -6.32
N CYS A 276 -2.81 -6.52 -5.56
CA CYS A 276 -2.32 -6.93 -4.24
C CYS A 276 -3.46 -7.11 -3.22
N ALA A 277 -4.54 -6.35 -3.34
CA ALA A 277 -5.74 -6.54 -2.52
C ALA A 277 -6.68 -7.64 -3.05
N GLY A 278 -6.38 -8.23 -4.23
CA GLY A 278 -7.12 -9.35 -4.82
C GLY A 278 -8.23 -8.95 -5.77
N TYR A 279 -8.25 -7.71 -6.25
CA TYR A 279 -9.18 -7.21 -7.26
C TYR A 279 -8.71 -7.55 -8.68
N MET A 280 -9.55 -7.28 -9.69
CA MET A 280 -9.22 -7.52 -11.11
C MET A 280 -8.00 -6.69 -11.53
N ALA A 281 -7.10 -7.30 -12.31
CA ALA A 281 -5.91 -6.62 -12.81
C ALA A 281 -5.72 -6.81 -14.32
N SER A 282 -4.59 -6.34 -14.87
CA SER A 282 -4.44 -6.16 -16.32
C SER A 282 -3.89 -7.37 -17.07
N TYR A 283 -3.69 -8.52 -16.41
CA TYR A 283 -3.12 -9.72 -17.04
C TYR A 283 -3.79 -10.12 -18.35
N GLY A 284 -3.06 -10.06 -19.46
CA GLY A 284 -3.56 -10.36 -20.80
C GLY A 284 -4.45 -9.28 -21.44
N HIS A 285 -4.69 -8.17 -20.74
CA HIS A 285 -5.53 -7.06 -21.18
C HIS A 285 -4.81 -5.71 -21.18
N GLU A 286 -3.49 -5.68 -21.09
CA GLU A 286 -2.70 -4.46 -20.89
C GLU A 286 -3.01 -3.39 -21.94
N ALA A 287 -3.10 -3.77 -23.21
CA ALA A 287 -3.43 -2.84 -24.30
C ALA A 287 -4.87 -2.30 -24.23
N GLN A 288 -5.82 -3.11 -23.75
CA GLN A 288 -7.21 -2.72 -23.59
C GLN A 288 -7.37 -1.80 -22.38
N ASP A 289 -6.74 -2.15 -21.26
CA ASP A 289 -6.79 -1.38 -20.02
C ASP A 289 -6.11 -0.02 -20.18
N ALA A 290 -4.95 0.04 -20.86
CA ALA A 290 -4.28 1.29 -21.18
C ALA A 290 -5.20 2.25 -21.98
N LYS A 291 -5.94 1.74 -22.96
CA LYS A 291 -6.93 2.53 -23.70
C LYS A 291 -8.09 2.99 -22.81
N THR A 292 -8.56 2.13 -21.92
CA THR A 292 -9.60 2.47 -20.95
C THR A 292 -9.12 3.58 -20.02
N PHE A 293 -7.93 3.46 -19.44
CA PHE A 293 -7.33 4.48 -18.57
C PHE A 293 -7.14 5.80 -19.31
N ALA A 294 -6.64 5.77 -20.55
CA ALA A 294 -6.50 6.95 -21.37
C ALA A 294 -7.87 7.61 -21.65
N SER A 295 -8.92 6.82 -21.91
CA SER A 295 -10.29 7.32 -22.16
C SER A 295 -10.92 7.96 -20.92
N TRP A 296 -10.58 7.51 -19.73
CA TRP A 296 -10.99 8.12 -18.47
C TRP A 296 -10.22 9.39 -18.11
N GLY A 297 -9.11 9.64 -18.79
CA GLY A 297 -8.31 10.82 -18.52
C GLY A 297 -7.21 10.61 -17.47
N VAL A 298 -6.75 9.37 -17.28
CA VAL A 298 -5.64 9.07 -16.37
C VAL A 298 -4.35 9.73 -16.83
N ASP A 299 -3.62 10.37 -15.92
CA ASP A 299 -2.34 11.06 -16.14
C ASP A 299 -1.16 10.36 -15.46
N TYR A 300 -1.43 9.39 -14.58
CA TYR A 300 -0.42 8.66 -13.80
C TYR A 300 -0.91 7.24 -13.55
N LEU A 301 -0.09 6.24 -13.82
CA LEU A 301 -0.39 4.84 -13.54
C LEU A 301 0.67 4.24 -12.61
N LYS A 302 0.26 3.85 -11.39
CA LYS A 302 1.04 2.96 -10.52
C LYS A 302 0.75 1.51 -10.92
N TYR A 303 1.80 0.76 -11.26
CA TYR A 303 1.68 -0.61 -11.77
C TYR A 303 2.47 -1.57 -10.90
N ASP A 304 1.75 -2.36 -10.09
CA ASP A 304 2.28 -3.11 -8.96
C ASP A 304 2.41 -4.61 -9.29
N LEU A 305 3.55 -5.22 -8.98
CA LEU A 305 3.92 -6.57 -9.40
C LEU A 305 2.95 -7.67 -8.89
N CYS A 306 2.42 -7.53 -7.70
CA CYS A 306 1.40 -8.38 -7.04
C CYS A 306 1.42 -9.86 -7.46
N SER A 307 0.31 -10.34 -8.06
CA SER A 307 0.12 -11.74 -8.42
C SER A 307 0.88 -12.19 -9.67
N ALA A 308 1.52 -11.29 -10.42
CA ALA A 308 2.33 -11.68 -11.60
C ALA A 308 3.43 -12.68 -11.25
N ARG A 309 3.96 -12.63 -10.03
CA ARG A 309 4.96 -13.57 -9.50
C ARG A 309 4.49 -15.04 -9.40
N THR A 310 3.19 -15.28 -9.44
CA THR A 310 2.65 -16.63 -9.45
C THR A 310 2.69 -17.29 -10.83
N ILE A 311 2.92 -16.48 -11.86
CA ILE A 311 2.90 -16.91 -13.27
C ILE A 311 4.32 -16.86 -13.85
N TYR A 312 5.04 -15.76 -13.60
CA TYR A 312 6.36 -15.53 -14.17
C TYR A 312 7.45 -15.64 -13.10
N PRO A 313 8.55 -16.37 -13.37
CA PRO A 313 9.75 -16.29 -12.54
C PRO A 313 10.27 -14.86 -12.45
N SER A 314 10.66 -14.41 -11.25
CA SER A 314 11.16 -13.04 -11.01
C SER A 314 12.61 -12.88 -11.43
N THR A 315 12.96 -13.19 -12.71
CA THR A 315 14.25 -12.83 -13.28
C THR A 315 14.22 -11.39 -13.77
N PRO A 316 15.36 -10.69 -13.83
CA PRO A 316 15.40 -9.30 -14.31
C PRO A 316 14.78 -9.15 -15.72
N GLU A 317 15.02 -10.10 -16.61
CA GLU A 317 14.49 -10.09 -17.98
C GLU A 317 12.97 -10.24 -18.02
N ASN A 318 12.42 -11.15 -17.21
CA ASN A 318 10.97 -11.32 -17.11
C ASN A 318 10.31 -10.10 -16.49
N LEU A 319 10.90 -9.55 -15.41
CA LEU A 319 10.41 -8.32 -14.79
C LEU A 319 10.39 -7.17 -15.80
N GLN A 320 11.48 -6.95 -16.50
CA GLN A 320 11.54 -5.93 -17.55
C GLN A 320 10.47 -6.15 -18.63
N ALA A 321 10.32 -7.39 -19.15
CA ALA A 321 9.33 -7.70 -20.18
C ALA A 321 7.87 -7.52 -19.71
N ILE A 322 7.57 -7.86 -18.44
CA ILE A 322 6.26 -7.65 -17.81
C ILE A 322 5.91 -6.16 -17.81
N TYR A 323 6.82 -5.30 -17.36
CA TYR A 323 6.59 -3.86 -17.29
C TYR A 323 6.62 -3.20 -18.67
N GLN A 324 7.50 -3.66 -19.57
CA GLN A 324 7.55 -3.20 -20.96
C GLN A 324 6.18 -3.36 -21.67
N LYS A 325 5.49 -4.47 -21.43
CA LYS A 325 4.18 -4.75 -22.05
C LYS A 325 3.15 -3.66 -21.76
N MET A 326 3.09 -3.15 -20.52
CA MET A 326 2.22 -2.01 -20.18
C MET A 326 2.82 -0.70 -20.69
N GLY A 327 4.13 -0.51 -20.64
CA GLY A 327 4.80 0.68 -21.21
C GLY A 327 4.48 0.88 -22.68
N ASP A 328 4.58 -0.18 -23.49
CA ASP A 328 4.16 -0.18 -24.90
C ASP A 328 2.68 0.15 -25.07
N ALA A 329 1.84 -0.43 -24.22
CA ALA A 329 0.40 -0.19 -24.27
C ALA A 329 0.04 1.27 -23.95
N LEU A 330 0.67 1.87 -22.94
CA LEU A 330 0.49 3.28 -22.59
C LEU A 330 0.94 4.19 -23.72
N GLN A 331 2.11 3.93 -24.31
CA GLN A 331 2.63 4.71 -25.43
C GLN A 331 1.68 4.69 -26.64
N GLN A 332 1.10 3.53 -26.96
CA GLN A 332 0.16 3.36 -28.06
C GLN A 332 -1.16 4.13 -27.87
N THR A 333 -1.51 4.53 -26.64
CA THR A 333 -2.71 5.37 -26.42
C THR A 333 -2.56 6.78 -26.96
N GLY A 334 -1.33 7.28 -27.11
CA GLY A 334 -1.02 8.67 -27.44
C GLY A 334 -1.29 9.67 -26.30
N ARG A 335 -1.82 9.23 -25.14
CA ARG A 335 -2.00 10.07 -23.97
C ARG A 335 -0.71 10.12 -23.14
N PRO A 336 -0.26 11.31 -22.69
CA PRO A 336 0.89 11.43 -21.82
C PRO A 336 0.54 10.94 -20.38
N ILE A 337 0.93 9.72 -20.05
CA ILE A 337 0.70 9.09 -18.76
C ILE A 337 2.05 8.85 -18.08
N VAL A 338 2.22 9.33 -16.85
CA VAL A 338 3.36 9.02 -16.00
C VAL A 338 3.26 7.54 -15.60
N TYR A 339 4.32 6.79 -15.85
CA TYR A 339 4.36 5.36 -15.57
C TYR A 339 5.26 5.07 -14.37
N SER A 340 4.64 4.61 -13.28
CA SER A 340 5.28 4.29 -12.00
C SER A 340 5.31 2.78 -11.82
N LEU A 341 6.49 2.20 -11.83
CA LEU A 341 6.74 0.78 -11.64
C LEU A 341 6.81 0.46 -10.14
N CYS A 342 6.17 -0.63 -9.72
CA CYS A 342 6.18 -1.04 -8.32
C CYS A 342 6.50 -2.53 -8.20
N GLU A 343 7.77 -2.87 -8.35
CA GLU A 343 8.32 -4.23 -8.20
C GLU A 343 9.25 -4.35 -6.99
N TYR A 344 9.24 -3.35 -6.10
CA TYR A 344 9.93 -3.38 -4.80
C TYR A 344 11.47 -3.49 -4.89
N GLY A 345 12.08 -2.96 -5.95
CA GLY A 345 13.52 -3.00 -6.19
C GLY A 345 14.01 -4.33 -6.76
N GLN A 346 13.11 -5.26 -7.10
CA GLN A 346 13.50 -6.56 -7.64
C GLN A 346 14.19 -6.42 -8.99
N GLY A 347 15.23 -7.25 -9.19
CA GLY A 347 15.99 -7.25 -10.44
C GLY A 347 16.77 -5.97 -10.72
N ASP A 348 17.08 -5.18 -9.66
CA ASP A 348 17.79 -3.89 -9.80
C ASP A 348 17.06 -2.95 -10.79
N VAL A 349 15.79 -2.70 -10.57
CA VAL A 349 14.91 -1.91 -11.45
C VAL A 349 15.51 -0.58 -11.90
N TRP A 350 16.31 0.07 -11.07
CA TRP A 350 17.01 1.31 -11.40
C TRP A 350 17.95 1.19 -12.61
N LYS A 351 18.34 -0.04 -13.00
CA LYS A 351 19.16 -0.31 -14.20
C LYS A 351 18.34 -0.45 -15.48
N TRP A 352 17.08 -0.83 -15.38
CA TRP A 352 16.24 -1.14 -16.55
C TRP A 352 14.87 -0.41 -16.58
N GLY A 353 14.36 0.12 -15.47
CA GLY A 353 13.03 0.70 -15.38
C GLY A 353 12.73 1.74 -16.44
N ALA A 354 13.70 2.61 -16.77
CA ALA A 354 13.55 3.58 -17.84
C ALA A 354 13.36 2.95 -19.24
N LYS A 355 13.93 1.75 -19.46
CA LYS A 355 13.78 1.06 -20.75
C LYS A 355 12.39 0.54 -21.02
N THR A 356 11.57 0.40 -19.98
CA THR A 356 10.16 0.00 -20.07
C THR A 356 9.20 1.18 -20.22
N GLY A 357 9.72 2.40 -20.43
CA GLY A 357 8.94 3.64 -20.41
C GLY A 357 8.63 4.16 -19.02
N GLY A 358 9.23 3.56 -17.96
CA GLY A 358 9.04 3.97 -16.56
C GLY A 358 9.63 5.34 -16.28
N ASN A 359 8.82 6.20 -15.64
CA ASN A 359 9.24 7.52 -15.17
C ASN A 359 9.78 7.48 -13.73
N LEU A 360 9.30 6.53 -12.94
CA LEU A 360 9.77 6.27 -11.59
C LEU A 360 9.56 4.79 -11.25
N TRP A 361 10.26 4.31 -10.25
CA TRP A 361 10.20 2.91 -9.82
C TRP A 361 10.49 2.75 -8.34
N ARG A 362 9.66 1.95 -7.68
CA ARG A 362 9.85 1.56 -6.28
C ARG A 362 11.15 0.78 -6.12
N THR A 363 11.94 1.18 -5.16
CA THR A 363 13.28 0.62 -4.92
C THR A 363 13.32 -0.32 -3.72
N THR A 364 12.28 -0.30 -2.89
CA THR A 364 12.16 -1.09 -1.66
C THR A 364 10.75 -1.62 -1.46
N GLY A 365 10.55 -2.48 -0.46
CA GLY A 365 9.22 -2.79 0.10
C GLY A 365 8.55 -1.57 0.69
N ASP A 366 7.28 -1.72 1.08
CA ASP A 366 6.42 -0.63 1.53
C ASP A 366 6.94 0.06 2.79
N ILE A 367 6.81 1.40 2.79
CA ILE A 367 7.05 2.24 3.96
C ILE A 367 5.87 2.14 4.94
N SER A 368 6.16 2.44 6.18
CA SER A 368 5.14 2.58 7.24
C SER A 368 5.51 3.72 8.17
N ASP A 369 4.50 4.35 8.77
CA ASP A 369 4.63 5.55 9.57
C ASP A 369 5.32 5.29 10.93
N HIS A 370 6.61 4.96 10.88
CA HIS A 370 7.49 4.90 12.02
C HIS A 370 8.96 5.00 11.61
N TRP A 371 9.78 5.55 12.50
CA TRP A 371 11.18 5.87 12.25
C TRP A 371 11.98 4.73 11.62
N ALA A 372 11.95 3.52 12.21
CA ALA A 372 12.75 2.39 11.73
C ALA A 372 12.43 1.97 10.28
N SER A 373 11.21 2.23 9.80
CA SER A 373 10.84 1.99 8.40
C SER A 373 11.42 3.07 7.49
N MET A 374 11.20 4.34 7.85
CA MET A 374 11.70 5.50 7.10
C MET A 374 13.23 5.50 7.03
N ASP A 375 13.90 5.32 8.16
CA ASP A 375 15.36 5.27 8.26
C ASP A 375 15.97 4.21 7.35
N ARG A 376 15.51 2.97 7.47
CA ARG A 376 16.00 1.85 6.65
C ARG A 376 15.78 2.07 5.16
N ILE A 377 14.59 2.55 4.77
CA ILE A 377 14.21 2.75 3.36
C ILE A 377 14.96 3.94 2.79
N GLY A 378 14.89 5.09 3.44
CA GLY A 378 15.44 6.34 2.93
C GLY A 378 16.96 6.31 2.79
N PHE A 379 17.69 5.93 3.83
CA PHE A 379 19.15 5.94 3.77
C PHE A 379 19.74 4.84 2.86
N SER A 380 18.98 3.76 2.60
CA SER A 380 19.40 2.76 1.59
C SER A 380 19.42 3.29 0.15
N GLN A 381 18.82 4.46 -0.12
CA GLN A 381 18.74 5.03 -1.47
C GLN A 381 20.06 5.74 -1.90
N VAL A 382 20.91 6.08 -0.95
CA VAL A 382 22.15 6.85 -1.25
C VAL A 382 23.02 6.12 -2.28
N ASP A 383 23.17 4.81 -2.13
CA ASP A 383 24.02 4.00 -3.02
C ASP A 383 23.46 3.87 -4.45
N ILE A 384 22.15 3.97 -4.61
CA ILE A 384 21.48 3.88 -5.92
C ILE A 384 21.09 5.25 -6.49
N SER A 385 21.36 6.33 -5.78
CA SER A 385 21.08 7.69 -6.27
C SER A 385 21.74 8.03 -7.61
N PRO A 386 22.90 7.47 -8.01
CA PRO A 386 23.47 7.73 -9.33
C PRO A 386 22.63 7.27 -10.54
N TYR A 387 21.59 6.49 -10.32
CA TYR A 387 20.71 6.01 -11.39
C TYR A 387 19.58 6.98 -11.74
N ILE A 388 19.35 8.04 -10.94
CA ILE A 388 18.36 9.05 -11.26
C ILE A 388 18.80 9.92 -12.44
N ARG A 389 17.83 10.42 -13.18
CA ARG A 389 17.98 11.48 -14.18
C ARG A 389 16.65 12.15 -14.47
N ALA A 390 16.68 13.31 -15.09
CA ALA A 390 15.46 14.04 -15.43
C ALA A 390 14.45 13.18 -16.20
N GLY A 391 13.26 12.99 -15.64
CA GLY A 391 12.20 12.11 -16.16
C GLY A 391 12.22 10.68 -15.64
N HIS A 392 13.22 10.30 -14.81
CA HIS A 392 13.45 8.94 -14.34
C HIS A 392 13.97 8.94 -12.90
N TRP A 393 13.15 8.48 -11.94
CA TRP A 393 13.38 8.68 -10.53
C TRP A 393 13.32 7.38 -9.73
N ASN A 394 14.24 7.23 -8.77
CA ASN A 394 14.10 6.24 -7.72
C ASN A 394 12.97 6.64 -6.77
N ASP A 395 12.11 5.71 -6.44
CA ASP A 395 10.96 5.93 -5.57
C ASP A 395 11.11 5.10 -4.28
N PRO A 396 11.50 5.71 -3.15
CA PRO A 396 11.57 5.03 -1.87
C PRO A 396 10.21 4.86 -1.17
N ASP A 397 9.11 5.15 -1.86
CA ASP A 397 7.73 5.17 -1.40
C ASP A 397 7.23 6.53 -0.88
N MET A 398 5.97 6.57 -0.50
CA MET A 398 5.22 7.77 -0.12
C MET A 398 5.78 8.48 1.11
N LEU A 399 5.42 9.76 1.24
CA LEU A 399 5.63 10.53 2.45
C LEU A 399 4.57 10.16 3.50
N GLU A 400 5.02 9.72 4.67
CA GLU A 400 4.16 9.40 5.84
C GLU A 400 3.84 10.64 6.70
N ILE A 401 4.27 11.82 6.30
CA ILE A 401 4.21 13.06 7.06
C ILE A 401 2.76 13.42 7.41
N GLY A 402 2.46 13.48 8.71
CA GLY A 402 1.14 13.80 9.23
C GLY A 402 0.22 12.60 9.49
N ASN A 403 0.72 11.36 9.36
CA ASN A 403 -0.03 10.15 9.74
C ASN A 403 -0.03 9.88 11.25
N GLY A 404 0.96 10.44 12.00
CA GLY A 404 0.96 10.49 13.47
C GLY A 404 1.81 9.42 14.16
N GLY A 405 2.56 8.60 13.42
CA GLY A 405 3.43 7.56 13.96
C GLY A 405 4.88 8.00 14.20
N MET A 406 5.26 9.18 13.71
CA MET A 406 6.57 9.77 13.88
C MET A 406 6.48 11.17 14.52
N THR A 407 7.59 11.63 15.12
CA THR A 407 7.72 12.97 15.66
C THR A 407 7.90 14.02 14.53
N ALA A 408 7.77 15.30 14.88
CA ALA A 408 7.99 16.38 13.93
C ALA A 408 9.43 16.42 13.38
N ASP A 409 10.43 16.11 14.20
CA ASP A 409 11.82 16.05 13.75
C ASP A 409 12.07 14.87 12.80
N GLU A 410 11.46 13.71 13.07
CA GLU A 410 11.48 12.55 12.17
C GLU A 410 10.79 12.86 10.83
N TYR A 411 9.66 13.57 10.85
CA TYR A 411 9.00 14.03 9.62
C TYR A 411 9.82 15.08 8.84
N ARG A 412 10.54 15.99 9.53
CA ARG A 412 11.47 16.90 8.86
C ARG A 412 12.65 16.14 8.24
N THR A 413 13.14 15.12 8.92
CA THR A 413 14.19 14.23 8.39
C THR A 413 13.69 13.47 7.18
N HIS A 414 12.46 12.93 7.22
CA HIS A 414 11.82 12.28 6.09
C HIS A 414 11.74 13.21 4.86
N MET A 415 11.15 14.40 5.02
CA MET A 415 11.04 15.39 3.93
C MET A 415 12.40 15.81 3.38
N SER A 416 13.38 16.06 4.27
CA SER A 416 14.73 16.44 3.88
C SER A 416 15.45 15.36 3.08
N LEU A 417 15.34 14.11 3.51
CA LEU A 417 16.01 13.00 2.88
C LEU A 417 15.40 12.70 1.50
N TRP A 418 14.05 12.66 1.38
CA TRP A 418 13.38 12.50 0.08
C TRP A 418 13.78 13.63 -0.88
N SER A 419 13.82 14.86 -0.40
CA SER A 419 14.23 16.00 -1.23
C SER A 419 15.70 15.92 -1.66
N MET A 420 16.59 15.47 -0.78
CA MET A 420 18.01 15.26 -1.12
C MET A 420 18.19 14.13 -2.13
N LEU A 421 17.34 13.11 -2.08
CA LEU A 421 17.35 11.96 -3.00
C LEU A 421 16.71 12.27 -4.36
N ALA A 422 16.05 13.42 -4.54
CA ALA A 422 15.18 13.72 -5.68
C ALA A 422 14.11 12.63 -5.84
N ALA A 423 13.50 12.21 -4.75
CA ALA A 423 12.48 11.18 -4.73
C ALA A 423 11.08 11.79 -4.98
N PRO A 424 10.13 11.05 -5.54
CA PRO A 424 8.76 11.52 -5.66
C PRO A 424 8.18 11.98 -4.32
N LEU A 425 7.64 13.20 -4.26
CA LEU A 425 7.01 13.74 -3.06
C LEU A 425 5.50 13.43 -3.12
N ILE A 426 5.13 12.19 -2.83
CA ILE A 426 3.74 11.72 -2.85
C ILE A 426 3.26 11.59 -1.41
N ALA A 427 2.40 12.51 -0.96
CA ALA A 427 1.83 12.51 0.40
C ALA A 427 0.85 11.34 0.59
N GLY A 428 0.95 10.64 1.74
CA GLY A 428 0.10 9.49 2.08
C GLY A 428 -0.88 9.76 3.23
N ASN A 429 -1.07 11.02 3.65
CA ASN A 429 -1.92 11.40 4.79
C ASN A 429 -3.32 11.89 4.38
N ASP A 430 -4.16 12.21 5.36
CA ASP A 430 -5.45 12.88 5.13
C ASP A 430 -5.26 14.40 5.00
N LEU A 431 -5.32 14.92 3.78
CA LEU A 431 -5.09 16.34 3.50
C LEU A 431 -6.14 17.27 4.14
N ARG A 432 -7.34 16.77 4.47
CA ARG A 432 -8.45 17.53 5.07
C ARG A 432 -8.16 17.94 6.51
N THR A 433 -7.28 17.19 7.18
CA THR A 433 -7.05 17.32 8.63
C THR A 433 -5.61 17.64 8.99
N MET A 434 -4.83 18.15 8.04
CA MET A 434 -3.45 18.53 8.29
C MET A 434 -3.33 19.63 9.34
N THR A 435 -2.45 19.41 10.32
CA THR A 435 -2.03 20.44 11.27
C THR A 435 -1.17 21.50 10.59
N ASP A 436 -0.99 22.65 11.21
CA ASP A 436 -0.10 23.69 10.68
C ASP A 436 1.36 23.21 10.63
N GLU A 437 1.78 22.35 11.56
CA GLU A 437 3.09 21.70 11.52
C GLU A 437 3.23 20.78 10.30
N THR A 438 2.26 19.90 10.05
CA THR A 438 2.24 19.05 8.85
C THR A 438 2.33 19.89 7.56
N LYS A 439 1.55 20.97 7.48
CA LYS A 439 1.57 21.90 6.35
C LYS A 439 2.94 22.58 6.20
N SER A 440 3.54 23.02 7.32
CA SER A 440 4.85 23.68 7.29
C SER A 440 5.96 22.76 6.78
N ILE A 441 5.86 21.46 7.07
CA ILE A 441 6.80 20.45 6.58
C ILE A 441 6.57 20.16 5.09
N LEU A 442 5.35 19.79 4.71
CA LEU A 442 5.04 19.40 3.33
C LEU A 442 5.15 20.55 2.32
N MET A 443 4.97 21.81 2.76
CA MET A 443 4.98 22.98 1.88
C MET A 443 6.18 23.91 2.10
N ASN A 444 7.26 23.44 2.74
CA ASN A 444 8.48 24.23 2.84
C ASN A 444 9.08 24.45 1.45
N ALA A 445 8.92 25.65 0.90
CA ALA A 445 9.35 25.99 -0.44
C ALA A 445 10.85 25.84 -0.67
N GLU A 446 11.67 26.09 0.36
CA GLU A 446 13.12 25.98 0.26
C GLU A 446 13.56 24.50 0.19
N VAL A 447 12.90 23.61 0.92
CA VAL A 447 13.13 22.16 0.87
C VAL A 447 12.59 21.55 -0.43
N ILE A 448 11.40 21.95 -0.85
CA ILE A 448 10.83 21.53 -2.16
C ILE A 448 11.75 21.96 -3.31
N ALA A 449 12.35 23.14 -3.24
CA ALA A 449 13.29 23.60 -4.28
C ALA A 449 14.56 22.73 -4.37
N VAL A 450 14.93 22.03 -3.30
CA VAL A 450 16.01 21.03 -3.35
C VAL A 450 15.55 19.82 -4.19
N ASP A 451 14.37 19.30 -3.91
CA ASP A 451 13.79 18.17 -4.64
C ASP A 451 13.63 18.46 -6.13
N GLN A 452 13.05 19.62 -6.43
CA GLN A 452 12.65 20.04 -7.77
C GLN A 452 13.79 20.66 -8.60
N ASP A 453 15.05 20.45 -8.20
CA ASP A 453 16.20 20.98 -8.94
C ASP A 453 16.34 20.32 -10.32
N PRO A 454 16.36 21.11 -11.42
CA PRO A 454 16.34 20.60 -12.79
C PRO A 454 17.64 19.89 -13.21
N ALA A 455 18.73 20.03 -12.45
CA ALA A 455 20.00 19.35 -12.78
C ALA A 455 19.91 17.84 -12.52
N ALA A 456 18.95 17.38 -11.71
CA ALA A 456 18.76 15.97 -11.36
C ALA A 456 20.06 15.29 -10.92
N LYS A 457 20.88 16.01 -10.14
CA LYS A 457 22.14 15.45 -9.63
C LYS A 457 21.87 14.48 -8.49
N PRO A 458 22.63 13.38 -8.40
CA PRO A 458 22.53 12.44 -7.29
C PRO A 458 23.03 13.08 -5.99
N VAL A 459 22.56 12.52 -4.87
CA VAL A 459 23.14 12.78 -3.56
C VAL A 459 24.45 12.00 -3.41
N GLU A 460 25.39 12.57 -2.64
CA GLU A 460 26.69 11.98 -2.35
C GLU A 460 26.92 11.90 -0.84
N MET A 461 27.50 10.80 -0.35
CA MET A 461 27.94 10.65 1.03
C MET A 461 29.23 11.45 1.25
N VAL A 462 29.21 12.39 2.18
CA VAL A 462 30.39 13.20 2.56
C VAL A 462 31.09 12.60 3.78
N ALA A 463 30.33 12.17 4.77
CA ALA A 463 30.83 11.56 6.00
C ALA A 463 29.79 10.64 6.61
N HIS A 464 30.28 9.56 7.22
CA HIS A 464 29.46 8.65 8.04
C HIS A 464 30.26 8.31 9.30
N GLU A 465 29.68 8.55 10.46
CA GLU A 465 30.32 8.24 11.75
C GLU A 465 29.26 7.71 12.73
N GLY A 466 29.33 6.40 12.99
CA GLY A 466 28.37 5.72 13.85
C GLY A 466 26.92 5.85 13.34
N THR A 467 26.11 6.66 14.01
CA THR A 467 24.72 6.93 13.63
C THR A 467 24.54 8.29 12.95
N THR A 468 25.62 9.01 12.66
CA THR A 468 25.53 10.32 12.01
C THR A 468 25.98 10.25 10.56
N GLU A 469 25.28 10.94 9.68
CA GLU A 469 25.59 11.01 8.24
C GLU A 469 25.57 12.46 7.76
N VAL A 470 26.51 12.77 6.87
CA VAL A 470 26.55 14.02 6.12
C VAL A 470 26.38 13.70 4.64
N LEU A 471 25.30 14.18 4.08
CA LEU A 471 24.99 14.03 2.66
C LEU A 471 25.14 15.37 1.94
N MET A 472 25.53 15.34 0.68
CA MET A 472 25.67 16.51 -0.17
C MET A 472 24.94 16.31 -1.50
N ARG A 473 24.33 17.37 -2.04
CA ARG A 473 23.74 17.38 -3.37
C ARG A 473 24.11 18.67 -4.11
N PRO A 474 24.80 18.58 -5.26
CA PRO A 474 25.04 19.75 -6.12
C PRO A 474 23.75 20.21 -6.81
N MET A 475 23.56 21.53 -6.92
CA MET A 475 22.36 22.14 -7.50
C MET A 475 22.66 22.81 -8.85
N ALA A 476 21.61 23.03 -9.65
CA ALA A 476 21.72 23.63 -11.00
C ALA A 476 22.32 25.03 -11.01
N ASP A 477 22.10 25.82 -9.96
CA ASP A 477 22.63 27.18 -9.83
C ASP A 477 24.07 27.25 -9.30
N GLY A 478 24.72 26.10 -9.15
CA GLY A 478 26.06 25.97 -8.61
C GLY A 478 26.14 26.00 -7.10
N SER A 479 25.02 26.14 -6.38
CA SER A 479 24.95 25.94 -4.94
C SER A 479 25.09 24.45 -4.59
N VAL A 480 25.32 24.17 -3.30
CA VAL A 480 25.35 22.82 -2.76
C VAL A 480 24.42 22.74 -1.57
N VAL A 481 23.58 21.72 -1.50
CA VAL A 481 22.79 21.42 -0.31
C VAL A 481 23.49 20.34 0.50
N ILE A 482 23.60 20.57 1.82
CA ILE A 482 24.25 19.67 2.78
C ILE A 482 23.24 19.30 3.85
N GLY A 483 22.96 18.00 3.99
CA GLY A 483 22.14 17.44 5.05
C GLY A 483 23.02 16.86 6.17
N LEU A 484 22.82 17.32 7.41
CA LEU A 484 23.45 16.78 8.61
C LEU A 484 22.42 15.94 9.35
N TYR A 485 22.55 14.62 9.30
CA TYR A 485 21.57 13.68 9.84
C TYR A 485 22.09 12.99 11.10
N ASN A 486 21.24 12.88 12.09
CA ASN A 486 21.48 12.05 13.27
C ASN A 486 20.41 10.94 13.31
N ARG A 487 20.82 9.71 13.05
CA ARG A 487 19.98 8.50 13.08
C ARG A 487 19.94 7.83 14.46
N GLY A 488 20.70 8.38 15.41
CA GLY A 488 20.83 7.85 16.77
C GLY A 488 19.70 8.29 17.70
N SER A 489 19.55 7.56 18.82
CA SER A 489 18.53 7.81 19.86
C SER A 489 18.84 8.97 20.80
N GLU A 490 20.03 9.57 20.68
CA GLU A 490 20.48 10.70 21.48
C GLU A 490 20.92 11.86 20.57
N ALA A 491 20.83 13.10 21.06
CA ALA A 491 21.36 14.23 20.33
C ALA A 491 22.89 14.10 20.15
N ALA A 492 23.39 14.38 18.96
CA ALA A 492 24.80 14.19 18.62
C ALA A 492 25.37 15.39 17.84
N PRO A 493 26.69 15.69 17.98
CA PRO A 493 27.36 16.63 17.10
C PRO A 493 27.49 16.04 15.69
N VAL A 494 27.02 16.77 14.68
CA VAL A 494 27.17 16.41 13.27
C VAL A 494 27.77 17.59 12.51
N GLY A 495 28.71 17.33 11.64
CA GLY A 495 29.35 18.41 10.91
C GLY A 495 30.24 17.95 9.76
N PHE A 496 30.81 18.91 9.05
CA PHE A 496 31.72 18.69 7.93
C PHE A 496 32.86 19.69 7.94
N GLN A 497 33.93 19.34 7.26
CA GLN A 497 35.03 20.23 6.92
C GLN A 497 34.90 20.66 5.46
N TRP A 498 35.18 21.94 5.13
CA TRP A 498 35.12 22.43 3.75
C TRP A 498 35.95 21.60 2.75
N LYS A 499 37.07 21.02 3.22
CA LYS A 499 37.87 20.13 2.39
C LYS A 499 37.17 18.86 1.92
N GLN A 500 36.09 18.46 2.57
CA GLN A 500 35.27 17.29 2.22
C GLN A 500 34.20 17.63 1.19
N ILE A 501 33.94 18.93 0.96
CA ILE A 501 32.97 19.41 -0.03
C ILE A 501 33.72 19.73 -1.33
N PRO A 502 33.56 18.95 -2.40
CA PRO A 502 34.39 19.06 -3.62
C PRO A 502 34.29 20.40 -4.35
N SER A 503 33.16 21.11 -4.23
CA SER A 503 33.00 22.39 -4.89
C SER A 503 33.81 23.47 -4.16
N ALA A 504 34.91 23.88 -4.74
CA ALA A 504 35.74 25.00 -4.24
C ALA A 504 34.96 26.32 -4.07
N GLN A 505 33.82 26.43 -4.71
CA GLN A 505 32.94 27.60 -4.69
C GLN A 505 32.15 27.75 -3.37
N ALA A 506 31.94 26.67 -2.61
CA ALA A 506 31.21 26.69 -1.35
C ALA A 506 31.94 27.43 -0.21
N LYS A 507 33.28 27.64 -0.32
CA LYS A 507 34.12 28.17 0.79
C LYS A 507 33.84 29.62 1.21
N HIS A 508 33.12 30.38 0.42
CA HIS A 508 32.87 31.81 0.65
C HIS A 508 31.43 32.24 0.42
N GLY A 509 30.51 31.28 0.20
CA GLY A 509 29.11 31.57 -0.04
C GLY A 509 28.30 31.82 1.23
N THR A 510 27.14 32.41 1.07
CA THR A 510 26.13 32.49 2.13
C THR A 510 25.62 31.10 2.43
N VAL A 511 25.51 30.76 3.71
CA VAL A 511 24.91 29.47 4.15
C VAL A 511 23.54 29.75 4.75
N ARG A 512 22.53 29.02 4.30
CA ARG A 512 21.15 29.17 4.74
C ARG A 512 20.62 27.87 5.33
N ASP A 513 20.07 27.94 6.53
CA ASP A 513 19.31 26.83 7.13
C ASP A 513 17.89 26.82 6.53
N LEU A 514 17.55 25.76 5.79
CA LEU A 514 16.31 25.68 5.02
C LEU A 514 15.07 25.39 5.88
N TRP A 515 15.27 24.92 7.12
CA TRP A 515 14.16 24.72 8.06
C TRP A 515 13.91 25.94 8.93
N LYS A 516 14.97 26.68 9.30
CA LYS A 516 14.84 27.90 10.09
C LYS A 516 14.57 29.14 9.25
N HIS A 517 14.79 29.05 7.93
CA HIS A 517 14.71 30.19 7.00
C HIS A 517 15.67 31.32 7.39
N GLU A 518 16.84 30.98 7.89
CA GLU A 518 17.83 31.92 8.41
C GLU A 518 19.20 31.69 7.80
N ASP A 519 19.96 32.79 7.64
CA ASP A 519 21.35 32.69 7.23
C ASP A 519 22.23 32.30 8.41
N VAL A 520 23.08 31.30 8.21
CA VAL A 520 24.00 30.78 9.22
C VAL A 520 25.39 31.36 8.98
N LYS A 521 25.99 31.92 10.01
CA LYS A 521 27.38 32.37 9.96
C LYS A 521 28.29 31.16 10.22
N ILE A 522 29.08 30.80 9.23
CA ILE A 522 30.10 29.76 9.36
C ILE A 522 31.47 30.44 9.41
N SER A 523 32.22 30.18 10.46
CA SER A 523 33.59 30.65 10.62
C SER A 523 34.56 29.47 10.70
N GLY A 524 35.74 29.58 10.07
CA GLY A 524 36.77 28.55 10.13
C GLY A 524 36.65 27.49 9.00
N ASN A 525 37.19 26.29 9.26
CA ASN A 525 37.44 25.28 8.26
C ASN A 525 36.26 24.32 8.03
N GLY A 526 35.10 24.54 8.64
CA GLY A 526 33.94 23.68 8.55
C GLY A 526 32.77 24.16 9.39
N TYR A 527 31.75 23.33 9.51
CA TYR A 527 30.57 23.58 10.33
C TYR A 527 30.24 22.35 11.16
N SER A 528 29.85 22.52 12.39
CA SER A 528 29.32 21.47 13.26
C SER A 528 28.24 22.06 14.17
N THR A 529 27.20 21.28 14.39
CA THR A 529 26.10 21.64 15.30
C THR A 529 25.56 20.38 16.00
N THR A 530 24.86 20.55 17.10
CA THR A 530 24.14 19.45 17.75
C THR A 530 22.84 19.22 16.99
N VAL A 531 22.67 18.01 16.49
CA VAL A 531 21.44 17.53 15.80
C VAL A 531 20.67 16.66 16.77
N PRO A 532 19.38 16.95 17.02
CA PRO A 532 18.56 16.15 17.93
C PRO A 532 18.43 14.68 17.46
N THR A 533 17.94 13.82 18.35
CA THR A 533 17.64 12.42 17.99
C THR A 533 16.75 12.36 16.76
N HIS A 534 17.09 11.50 15.80
CA HIS A 534 16.39 11.30 14.52
C HIS A 534 16.20 12.59 13.68
N GLY A 535 16.95 13.64 14.03
CA GLY A 535 16.82 14.97 13.44
C GLY A 535 17.71 15.21 12.23
N VAL A 536 17.51 16.38 11.62
CA VAL A 536 18.29 16.87 10.48
C VAL A 536 18.53 18.38 10.59
N VAL A 537 19.67 18.84 10.11
CA VAL A 537 19.93 20.23 9.73
C VAL A 537 20.21 20.25 8.23
N LEU A 538 19.43 21.01 7.48
CA LEU A 538 19.54 21.10 6.03
C LEU A 538 20.03 22.49 5.62
N LEU A 539 21.23 22.54 5.05
CA LEU A 539 21.94 23.78 4.72
C LEU A 539 22.08 23.91 3.21
N ARG A 540 21.76 25.09 2.67
CA ARG A 540 22.14 25.46 1.30
C ARG A 540 23.32 26.42 1.33
N VAL A 541 24.39 26.05 0.67
CA VAL A 541 25.60 26.85 0.51
C VAL A 541 25.57 27.49 -0.88
N ALA A 542 25.37 28.79 -0.95
CA ALA A 542 25.33 29.50 -2.21
C ALA A 542 26.71 29.47 -2.89
N SER A 543 26.71 29.45 -4.24
CA SER A 543 27.95 29.66 -5.01
C SER A 543 28.48 31.07 -4.72
N ALA A 544 29.77 31.20 -4.47
CA ALA A 544 30.39 32.50 -4.47
C ALA A 544 30.30 33.13 -5.88
N LYS A 545 29.78 34.34 -5.96
CA LYS A 545 29.70 35.12 -7.21
C LYS A 545 31.08 35.54 -7.67
#